data_9367afade8764b4a10535e63b4799994
#
_entry.id   9367afade8764b4a10535e63b4799994
#
_cell.length_a   1.000
_cell.length_b   1.000
_cell.length_c   1.000
_cell.angle_alpha   90.00
_cell.angle_beta   90.00
_cell.angle_gamma   90.00
#
_symmetry.space_group_name_H-M   'P 1'
#
loop_
_entity.id
_entity.type
_entity.pdbx_description
1 polymer ?
#
loop_
_entity_poly.entity_id
_entity_poly.type
_entity_poly.pdbx_seq_one_letter_code
_entity_poly.pdbx_strand_id
1 'polypeptide(L)'
;MRKFLLFSLLLTSFTSLAQSSLADSIRLILEEGIAADAFPGAQVLALHKGEVLAHVTAGHHTYANHRPTQKDDVYDLASITKTSSGLLYLMQLYERGRVDLDAPVGQYFPVFAGTNKADIPLRSVLSHRAGILPWVPYWQGTLKGNGRYPWKKSWDTQRTNDYRFRGRTFQRDSSRNYPIRVMDDLWMYRNFRERSIYRAIRKSPVKPAGNYAYSGLLFYLLPQLVEEGTGVGYHAYLREQFYDPLGAETLGYRPLDRGIPLSKIVPTEIDTFFRMATLHGVVHDEGAALMNGVSGNAGLFSSAADLAKLYQMLLNGGEYGGRRYFKESTIGEFTRRHYEAEGNHRGLGFDKPLVEYDPDASSVAEAASPTSFGHSGYTGTMVWADPGTDLLFVFLSNRVHPSRNRRAIYTLGIRPRIHALLYRHLVEVGNH
;
A
#
# COMPACT_ATOMS: atom_id res chain seq x y z
N MET A 1 -13.72 -45.64 31.88
CA MET A 1 -12.86 -45.13 30.79
C MET A 1 -13.60 -44.73 29.49
N ARG A 2 -14.79 -45.20 29.16
CA ARG A 2 -15.50 -44.85 27.88
C ARG A 2 -16.21 -43.47 27.88
N LYS A 3 -16.49 -42.86 29.03
CA LYS A 3 -17.18 -41.56 29.11
C LYS A 3 -16.25 -40.34 28.92
N PHE A 4 -14.94 -40.49 29.15
CA PHE A 4 -13.97 -39.39 28.97
C PHE A 4 -13.57 -39.16 27.52
N LEU A 5 -13.58 -40.19 26.67
CA LEU A 5 -13.25 -40.03 25.26
C LEU A 5 -14.35 -39.31 24.44
N LEU A 6 -15.63 -39.44 24.85
CA LEU A 6 -16.72 -38.74 24.16
C LEU A 6 -16.73 -37.23 24.44
N PHE A 7 -16.28 -36.80 25.63
CA PHE A 7 -16.25 -35.37 25.98
C PHE A 7 -15.09 -34.62 25.27
N SER A 8 -13.97 -35.29 25.06
CA SER A 8 -12.84 -34.74 24.30
C SER A 8 -13.15 -34.58 22.80
N LEU A 9 -13.90 -35.50 22.20
CA LEU A 9 -14.33 -35.41 20.79
C LEU A 9 -15.37 -34.29 20.54
N LEU A 10 -16.22 -33.99 21.51
CA LEU A 10 -17.21 -32.91 21.41
C LEU A 10 -16.55 -31.52 21.47
N LEU A 11 -15.52 -31.31 22.31
CA LEU A 11 -14.81 -30.03 22.41
C LEU A 11 -14.00 -29.71 21.14
N THR A 12 -13.33 -30.69 20.54
CA THR A 12 -12.60 -30.49 19.29
C THR A 12 -13.51 -30.22 18.08
N SER A 13 -14.71 -30.79 18.11
CA SER A 13 -15.72 -30.55 17.06
C SER A 13 -16.31 -29.12 17.13
N PHE A 14 -16.47 -28.54 18.33
CA PHE A 14 -17.00 -27.18 18.50
C PHE A 14 -16.03 -26.10 18.02
N THR A 15 -14.74 -26.23 18.29
CA THR A 15 -13.74 -25.27 17.82
C THR A 15 -13.58 -25.32 16.30
N SER A 16 -13.66 -26.49 15.69
CA SER A 16 -13.62 -26.64 14.23
C SER A 16 -14.87 -26.06 13.53
N LEU A 17 -16.04 -26.18 14.12
CA LEU A 17 -17.28 -25.61 13.61
C LEU A 17 -17.31 -24.06 13.70
N ALA A 18 -16.81 -23.48 14.79
CA ALA A 18 -16.71 -22.02 14.94
C ALA A 18 -15.73 -21.41 13.93
N GLN A 19 -14.60 -22.06 13.69
CA GLN A 19 -13.59 -21.59 12.73
C GLN A 19 -14.08 -21.72 11.27
N SER A 20 -14.83 -22.76 10.91
CA SER A 20 -15.49 -22.88 9.60
C SER A 20 -16.54 -21.80 9.40
N SER A 21 -17.31 -21.46 10.42
CA SER A 21 -18.32 -20.41 10.41
C SER A 21 -17.76 -19.02 10.10
N LEU A 22 -16.60 -18.64 10.69
CA LEU A 22 -15.95 -17.36 10.37
C LEU A 22 -15.48 -17.30 8.92
N ALA A 23 -14.81 -18.36 8.45
CA ALA A 23 -14.32 -18.44 7.06
C ALA A 23 -15.48 -18.40 6.05
N ASP A 24 -16.59 -19.08 6.34
CA ASP A 24 -17.76 -19.07 5.48
C ASP A 24 -18.44 -17.69 5.45
N SER A 25 -18.53 -17.01 6.60
CA SER A 25 -19.06 -15.66 6.68
C SER A 25 -18.20 -14.65 5.91
N ILE A 26 -16.87 -14.77 5.97
CA ILE A 26 -15.95 -13.97 5.15
C ILE A 26 -16.19 -14.27 3.67
N ARG A 27 -16.29 -15.55 3.30
CA ARG A 27 -16.53 -15.98 1.91
C ARG A 27 -17.78 -15.37 1.32
N LEU A 28 -18.89 -15.39 2.07
CA LEU A 28 -20.17 -14.80 1.64
C LEU A 28 -20.03 -13.30 1.31
N ILE A 29 -19.32 -12.53 2.14
CA ILE A 29 -19.08 -11.11 1.88
C ILE A 29 -18.20 -10.92 0.61
N LEU A 30 -17.22 -11.79 0.39
CA LEU A 30 -16.39 -11.74 -0.81
C LEU A 30 -17.19 -12.08 -2.07
N GLU A 31 -18.05 -13.09 -2.02
CA GLU A 31 -18.92 -13.51 -3.13
C GLU A 31 -19.96 -12.43 -3.48
N GLU A 32 -20.53 -11.75 -2.50
CA GLU A 32 -21.36 -10.56 -2.70
C GLU A 32 -20.57 -9.45 -3.45
N GLY A 33 -19.33 -9.19 -3.04
CA GLY A 33 -18.47 -8.22 -3.71
C GLY A 33 -18.16 -8.61 -5.16
N ILE A 34 -17.90 -9.89 -5.44
CA ILE A 34 -17.66 -10.41 -6.79
C ILE A 34 -18.93 -10.27 -7.65
N ALA A 35 -20.08 -10.66 -7.11
CA ALA A 35 -21.38 -10.56 -7.81
C ALA A 35 -21.76 -9.12 -8.15
N ALA A 36 -21.32 -8.15 -7.33
CA ALA A 36 -21.53 -6.71 -7.54
C ALA A 36 -20.41 -6.04 -8.34
N ASP A 37 -19.52 -6.80 -8.96
CA ASP A 37 -18.38 -6.26 -9.72
C ASP A 37 -17.41 -5.39 -8.91
N ALA A 38 -17.31 -5.59 -7.59
CA ALA A 38 -16.37 -4.85 -6.76
C ALA A 38 -14.90 -5.25 -7.04
N PHE A 39 -14.69 -6.49 -7.37
CA PHE A 39 -13.41 -7.10 -7.77
C PHE A 39 -13.67 -8.49 -8.36
N PRO A 40 -12.83 -9.01 -9.27
CA PRO A 40 -12.98 -10.36 -9.81
C PRO A 40 -12.57 -11.46 -8.81
N GLY A 41 -11.68 -11.15 -7.86
CA GLY A 41 -11.26 -12.04 -6.80
C GLY A 41 -10.54 -11.31 -5.69
N ALA A 42 -10.45 -11.95 -4.53
CA ALA A 42 -9.80 -11.40 -3.35
C ALA A 42 -9.22 -12.49 -2.44
N GLN A 43 -8.28 -12.04 -1.59
CA GLN A 43 -7.66 -12.83 -0.56
C GLN A 43 -7.77 -12.07 0.78
N VAL A 44 -8.21 -12.77 1.83
CA VAL A 44 -8.33 -12.28 3.21
C VAL A 44 -7.46 -13.13 4.11
N LEU A 45 -6.59 -12.50 4.87
CA LEU A 45 -5.82 -13.14 5.94
C LEU A 45 -6.06 -12.35 7.23
N ALA A 46 -6.45 -13.04 8.29
CA ALA A 46 -6.55 -12.49 9.63
C ALA A 46 -5.71 -13.31 10.60
N LEU A 47 -4.95 -12.61 11.45
CA LEU A 47 -4.21 -13.22 12.55
C LEU A 47 -4.68 -12.60 13.87
N HIS A 48 -4.74 -13.41 14.92
CA HIS A 48 -4.95 -12.96 16.30
C HIS A 48 -3.83 -13.53 17.16
N LYS A 49 -3.14 -12.66 17.89
CA LYS A 49 -1.97 -13.02 18.70
C LYS A 49 -0.89 -13.80 17.93
N GLY A 50 -0.69 -13.43 16.66
CA GLY A 50 0.26 -14.07 15.77
C GLY A 50 -0.19 -15.38 15.12
N GLU A 51 -1.34 -15.94 15.52
CA GLU A 51 -1.89 -17.17 14.97
C GLU A 51 -2.93 -16.89 13.87
N VAL A 52 -2.98 -17.76 12.86
CA VAL A 52 -3.93 -17.59 11.74
C VAL A 52 -5.35 -17.85 12.22
N LEU A 53 -6.17 -16.80 12.27
CA LEU A 53 -7.58 -16.87 12.58
C LEU A 53 -8.42 -17.29 11.35
N ALA A 54 -8.09 -16.73 10.18
CA ALA A 54 -8.72 -17.09 8.92
C ALA A 54 -7.80 -16.78 7.74
N HIS A 55 -7.80 -17.63 6.71
CA HIS A 55 -7.16 -17.36 5.42
C HIS A 55 -8.08 -17.83 4.29
N VAL A 56 -8.81 -16.89 3.71
CA VAL A 56 -9.89 -17.13 2.74
C VAL A 56 -9.55 -16.52 1.40
N THR A 57 -9.84 -17.25 0.32
CA THR A 57 -9.77 -16.73 -1.06
C THR A 57 -11.12 -16.94 -1.73
N ALA A 58 -11.50 -16.02 -2.63
CA ALA A 58 -12.71 -16.15 -3.45
C ALA A 58 -12.48 -15.54 -4.83
N GLY A 59 -13.23 -16.03 -5.82
CA GLY A 59 -13.21 -15.55 -7.19
C GLY A 59 -11.96 -15.93 -7.97
N HIS A 60 -11.61 -15.10 -8.95
CA HIS A 60 -10.60 -15.38 -9.98
C HIS A 60 -9.71 -14.16 -10.20
N HIS A 61 -8.62 -14.34 -10.93
CA HIS A 61 -7.71 -13.23 -11.32
C HIS A 61 -8.41 -12.17 -12.17
N THR A 62 -9.37 -12.58 -13.00
CA THR A 62 -10.15 -11.71 -13.90
C THR A 62 -11.60 -12.19 -13.97
N TYR A 63 -12.50 -11.36 -14.48
CA TYR A 63 -13.89 -11.75 -14.72
C TYR A 63 -14.07 -12.80 -15.83
N ALA A 64 -13.01 -13.13 -16.59
CA ALA A 64 -13.02 -14.25 -17.53
C ALA A 64 -12.96 -15.64 -16.86
N ASN A 65 -12.74 -15.67 -15.53
CA ASN A 65 -12.79 -16.87 -14.66
C ASN A 65 -11.83 -18.01 -15.02
N HIS A 66 -10.71 -17.70 -15.72
CA HIS A 66 -9.76 -18.74 -16.14
C HIS A 66 -8.85 -19.24 -15.00
N ARG A 67 -8.56 -18.40 -14.01
CA ARG A 67 -7.65 -18.73 -12.91
C ARG A 67 -8.27 -18.36 -11.55
N PRO A 68 -8.59 -19.36 -10.70
CA PRO A 68 -9.04 -19.12 -9.34
C PRO A 68 -7.97 -18.41 -8.50
N THR A 69 -8.41 -17.51 -7.62
CA THR A 69 -7.55 -16.85 -6.63
C THR A 69 -6.97 -17.87 -5.64
N GLN A 70 -5.66 -17.82 -5.42
CA GLN A 70 -4.93 -18.70 -4.51
C GLN A 70 -4.34 -17.91 -3.34
N LYS A 71 -4.01 -18.60 -2.22
CA LYS A 71 -3.43 -17.99 -1.01
C LYS A 71 -2.00 -17.45 -1.23
N ASP A 72 -1.30 -17.91 -2.24
CA ASP A 72 0.06 -17.50 -2.61
C ASP A 72 0.11 -16.54 -3.80
N ASP A 73 -1.05 -16.07 -4.27
CA ASP A 73 -1.11 -15.05 -5.32
C ASP A 73 -0.59 -13.70 -4.83
N VAL A 74 0.07 -12.99 -5.75
CA VAL A 74 0.80 -11.76 -5.49
C VAL A 74 0.07 -10.56 -6.11
N TYR A 75 -0.17 -9.54 -5.29
CA TYR A 75 -0.94 -8.36 -5.64
C TYR A 75 -0.08 -7.11 -5.65
N ASP A 76 -0.40 -6.16 -6.53
CA ASP A 76 0.09 -4.78 -6.44
C ASP A 76 -0.51 -4.09 -5.21
N LEU A 77 0.35 -3.74 -4.27
CA LEU A 77 -0.03 -3.17 -2.96
C LEU A 77 -0.39 -1.69 -3.04
N ALA A 78 -0.14 -1.03 -4.16
CA ALA A 78 -0.35 0.41 -4.32
C ALA A 78 0.21 1.22 -3.12
N SER A 79 -0.63 2.04 -2.46
CA SER A 79 -0.18 2.93 -1.39
C SER A 79 0.26 2.26 -0.09
N ILE A 80 -0.01 0.97 0.12
CA ILE A 80 0.59 0.21 1.23
C ILE A 80 2.13 0.25 1.13
N THR A 81 2.68 0.45 -0.07
CA THR A 81 4.11 0.71 -0.30
C THR A 81 4.66 1.81 0.59
N LYS A 82 3.89 2.86 0.90
CA LYS A 82 4.36 4.00 1.71
C LYS A 82 4.85 3.57 3.08
N THR A 83 4.08 2.74 3.74
CA THR A 83 4.34 2.26 5.11
C THR A 83 5.18 0.99 5.15
N SER A 84 5.34 0.33 4.00
CA SER A 84 6.06 -0.94 3.88
C SER A 84 7.43 -0.80 3.21
N SER A 85 7.89 0.42 2.93
CA SER A 85 9.14 0.66 2.20
C SER A 85 10.00 1.79 2.80
N GLY A 86 10.25 2.87 2.10
CA GLY A 86 11.18 3.92 2.52
C GLY A 86 10.84 4.61 3.84
N LEU A 87 9.60 4.54 4.30
CA LEU A 87 9.24 4.99 5.65
C LEU A 87 10.00 4.20 6.72
N LEU A 88 10.23 2.90 6.50
CA LEU A 88 10.99 2.05 7.43
C LEU A 88 12.44 2.57 7.61
N TYR A 89 13.08 3.04 6.54
CA TYR A 89 14.39 3.68 6.65
C TYR A 89 14.33 5.01 7.41
N LEU A 90 13.30 5.82 7.16
CA LEU A 90 13.11 7.07 7.89
C LEU A 90 12.89 6.82 9.39
N MET A 91 12.16 5.76 9.75
CA MET A 91 12.00 5.30 11.13
C MET A 91 13.35 4.91 11.76
N GLN A 92 14.21 4.22 11.02
CA GLN A 92 15.58 3.90 11.51
C GLN A 92 16.43 5.16 11.70
N LEU A 93 16.34 6.15 10.81
CA LEU A 93 17.05 7.43 10.96
C LEU A 93 16.56 8.20 12.20
N TYR A 94 15.25 8.22 12.44
CA TYR A 94 14.66 8.80 13.64
C TYR A 94 15.17 8.09 14.90
N GLU A 95 15.11 6.77 14.95
CA GLU A 95 15.56 5.96 16.10
C GLU A 95 17.04 6.19 16.45
N ARG A 96 17.88 6.47 15.42
CA ARG A 96 19.31 6.78 15.56
C ARG A 96 19.58 8.25 15.86
N GLY A 97 18.55 9.10 16.05
CA GLY A 97 18.68 10.53 16.27
C GLY A 97 19.22 11.30 15.05
N ARG A 98 19.15 10.71 13.84
CA ARG A 98 19.60 11.32 12.57
C ARG A 98 18.52 12.16 11.91
N VAL A 99 17.27 12.00 12.31
CA VAL A 99 16.12 12.76 11.83
C VAL A 99 15.35 13.29 13.04
N ASP A 100 15.11 14.60 13.02
CA ASP A 100 14.14 15.29 13.88
C ASP A 100 12.86 15.51 13.07
N LEU A 101 11.74 15.02 13.58
CA LEU A 101 10.44 15.09 12.91
C LEU A 101 9.89 16.53 12.83
N ASP A 102 10.34 17.41 13.70
CA ASP A 102 9.91 18.80 13.74
C ASP A 102 10.87 19.75 12.96
N ALA A 103 11.99 19.21 12.47
CA ALA A 103 12.87 19.96 11.59
C ALA A 103 12.28 20.14 10.18
N PRO A 104 12.71 21.20 9.46
CA PRO A 104 12.30 21.48 8.09
C PRO A 104 12.59 20.33 7.14
N VAL A 105 11.61 19.95 6.31
CA VAL A 105 11.76 18.83 5.36
C VAL A 105 12.88 19.05 4.35
N GLY A 106 13.19 20.31 4.01
CA GLY A 106 14.29 20.66 3.11
C GLY A 106 15.67 20.30 3.64
N GLN A 107 15.82 20.07 4.95
CA GLN A 107 17.06 19.61 5.56
C GLN A 107 17.39 18.16 5.17
N TYR A 108 16.37 17.33 5.00
CA TYR A 108 16.53 15.90 4.70
C TYR A 108 16.32 15.55 3.24
N PHE A 109 15.61 16.40 2.51
CA PHE A 109 15.26 16.17 1.11
C PHE A 109 15.74 17.35 0.24
N PRO A 110 16.92 17.24 -0.40
CA PRO A 110 17.49 18.30 -1.22
C PRO A 110 16.55 18.79 -2.34
N VAL A 111 15.65 17.92 -2.81
CA VAL A 111 14.61 18.30 -3.78
C VAL A 111 13.73 19.45 -3.27
N PHE A 112 13.50 19.54 -1.97
CA PHE A 112 12.71 20.63 -1.37
C PHE A 112 13.54 21.87 -1.01
N ALA A 113 14.86 21.78 -0.93
CA ALA A 113 15.71 22.91 -0.58
C ALA A 113 15.49 24.10 -1.52
N GLY A 114 15.32 25.30 -0.95
CA GLY A 114 15.05 26.54 -1.70
C GLY A 114 13.72 26.56 -2.46
N THR A 115 12.75 25.76 -2.02
CA THR A 115 11.37 25.77 -2.56
C THR A 115 10.38 26.28 -1.50
N ASN A 116 9.13 26.50 -1.90
CA ASN A 116 8.02 26.83 -1.00
C ASN A 116 7.64 25.68 -0.01
N LYS A 117 8.39 24.58 -0.01
CA LYS A 117 8.19 23.42 0.87
C LYS A 117 9.33 23.26 1.87
N ALA A 118 10.44 23.98 1.66
CA ALA A 118 11.69 23.74 2.39
C ALA A 118 11.52 23.79 3.91
N ASP A 119 10.74 24.76 4.39
CA ASP A 119 10.58 25.06 5.83
C ASP A 119 9.42 24.33 6.49
N ILE A 120 8.70 23.44 5.75
CA ILE A 120 7.59 22.68 6.32
C ILE A 120 8.17 21.58 7.25
N PRO A 121 7.66 21.44 8.49
CA PRO A 121 8.09 20.37 9.39
C PRO A 121 7.82 18.99 8.78
N LEU A 122 8.78 18.07 8.89
CA LEU A 122 8.65 16.71 8.36
C LEU A 122 7.42 15.99 8.93
N ARG A 123 7.12 16.18 10.23
CA ARG A 123 5.91 15.67 10.89
C ARG A 123 4.64 16.09 10.17
N SER A 124 4.53 17.35 9.77
CA SER A 124 3.36 17.86 9.04
C SER A 124 3.21 17.22 7.65
N VAL A 125 4.33 16.93 6.98
CA VAL A 125 4.31 16.26 5.67
C VAL A 125 3.86 14.80 5.83
N LEU A 126 4.41 14.07 6.80
CA LEU A 126 4.09 12.66 7.05
C LEU A 126 2.65 12.45 7.57
N SER A 127 2.07 13.43 8.27
CA SER A 127 0.66 13.39 8.71
C SER A 127 -0.31 13.99 7.69
N HIS A 128 0.15 14.29 6.46
CA HIS A 128 -0.66 14.81 5.36
C HIS A 128 -1.42 16.12 5.66
N ARG A 129 -0.82 17.03 6.45
CA ARG A 129 -1.41 18.35 6.75
C ARG A 129 -0.60 19.53 6.21
N ALA A 130 0.41 19.25 5.41
CA ALA A 130 1.36 20.25 4.90
C ALA A 130 0.85 21.09 3.72
N GLY A 131 -0.38 20.89 3.24
CA GLY A 131 -0.92 21.58 2.07
C GLY A 131 -0.25 21.22 0.74
N ILE A 132 0.62 20.20 0.73
CA ILE A 132 1.28 19.69 -0.48
C ILE A 132 0.25 19.02 -1.37
N LEU A 133 0.38 19.20 -2.71
CA LEU A 133 -0.55 18.57 -3.66
C LEU A 133 -0.68 17.07 -3.41
N PRO A 134 -1.89 16.52 -3.49
CA PRO A 134 -2.13 15.09 -3.35
C PRO A 134 -1.35 14.25 -4.35
N TRP A 135 -1.33 14.69 -5.61
CA TRP A 135 -0.79 13.92 -6.72
C TRP A 135 -0.42 14.83 -7.91
N VAL A 136 0.53 14.39 -8.73
CA VAL A 136 0.96 15.04 -9.98
C VAL A 136 0.91 14.02 -11.11
N PRO A 137 0.16 14.27 -12.20
CA PRO A 137 0.06 13.35 -13.34
C PRO A 137 1.32 13.43 -14.23
N TYR A 138 2.45 12.93 -13.78
CA TYR A 138 3.74 13.01 -14.47
C TYR A 138 3.68 12.45 -15.90
N TRP A 139 2.88 11.41 -16.12
CA TRP A 139 2.68 10.77 -17.43
C TRP A 139 2.13 11.73 -18.47
N GLN A 140 1.26 12.68 -18.09
CA GLN A 140 0.76 13.70 -19.00
C GLN A 140 1.87 14.59 -19.55
N GLY A 141 2.94 14.79 -18.79
CA GLY A 141 4.12 15.49 -19.25
C GLY A 141 4.89 14.78 -20.36
N THR A 142 4.63 13.50 -20.60
CA THR A 142 5.20 12.72 -21.69
C THR A 142 4.47 12.88 -23.04
N LEU A 143 3.25 13.44 -23.01
CA LEU A 143 2.36 13.55 -24.18
C LEU A 143 2.60 14.83 -24.98
N LYS A 144 2.43 14.77 -26.30
CA LYS A 144 2.40 15.96 -27.16
C LYS A 144 1.20 16.84 -26.81
N GLY A 145 1.37 18.15 -26.92
CA GLY A 145 0.29 19.13 -26.66
C GLY A 145 -0.01 19.39 -25.18
N ASN A 146 0.54 18.63 -24.25
CA ASN A 146 0.41 18.91 -22.81
C ASN A 146 1.49 19.88 -22.34
N GLY A 147 1.09 20.84 -21.49
CA GLY A 147 1.99 21.86 -20.96
C GLY A 147 3.07 21.28 -20.03
N ARG A 148 4.07 22.12 -19.72
CA ARG A 148 5.19 21.77 -18.85
C ARG A 148 4.78 21.44 -17.40
N TYR A 149 3.57 21.85 -17.00
CA TYR A 149 3.04 21.73 -15.62
C TYR A 149 1.73 20.94 -15.63
N PRO A 150 1.79 19.61 -15.45
CA PRO A 150 0.61 18.74 -15.55
C PRO A 150 -0.52 19.08 -14.56
N TRP A 151 -0.21 19.69 -13.41
CA TRP A 151 -1.20 20.12 -12.42
C TRP A 151 -2.10 21.29 -12.83
N LYS A 152 -1.79 21.98 -13.93
CA LYS A 152 -2.60 23.11 -14.44
C LYS A 152 -3.75 22.70 -15.34
N LYS A 153 -3.84 21.43 -15.72
CA LYS A 153 -4.94 20.90 -16.52
C LYS A 153 -5.75 19.89 -15.71
N SER A 154 -7.05 19.83 -15.95
CA SER A 154 -7.91 18.78 -15.42
C SER A 154 -7.41 17.43 -15.91
N TRP A 155 -7.41 16.44 -15.02
CA TRP A 155 -7.04 15.07 -15.35
C TRP A 155 -8.20 14.39 -16.07
N ASP A 156 -7.91 13.86 -17.25
CA ASP A 156 -8.86 13.09 -18.06
C ASP A 156 -8.30 11.68 -18.25
N THR A 157 -8.99 10.69 -17.68
CA THR A 157 -8.68 9.25 -17.82
C THR A 157 -9.42 8.61 -19.01
N GLN A 158 -10.29 9.37 -19.68
CA GLN A 158 -11.09 8.86 -20.80
C GLN A 158 -10.45 9.17 -22.15
N ARG A 159 -9.14 9.40 -22.21
CA ARG A 159 -8.49 9.65 -23.48
C ARG A 159 -8.62 8.44 -24.39
N THR A 160 -9.10 8.71 -25.58
CA THR A 160 -9.12 7.80 -26.71
C THR A 160 -7.70 7.64 -27.30
N ASN A 161 -7.50 6.67 -28.17
CA ASN A 161 -6.24 6.26 -28.81
C ASN A 161 -5.46 7.35 -29.58
N ASP A 162 -5.85 8.62 -29.51
CA ASP A 162 -5.25 9.73 -30.29
C ASP A 162 -4.05 10.40 -29.62
N TYR A 163 -3.62 9.97 -28.45
CA TYR A 163 -2.47 10.58 -27.84
C TYR A 163 -1.16 10.09 -28.48
N ARG A 164 -0.19 11.01 -28.54
CA ARG A 164 1.17 10.70 -29.01
C ARG A 164 2.17 11.15 -27.96
N PHE A 165 3.17 10.32 -27.70
CA PHE A 165 4.29 10.70 -26.87
C PHE A 165 5.15 11.79 -27.54
N ARG A 166 5.78 12.63 -26.73
CA ARG A 166 6.84 13.53 -27.20
C ARG A 166 7.99 12.71 -27.76
N GLY A 167 8.55 13.17 -28.87
CA GLY A 167 9.71 12.50 -29.46
C GLY A 167 10.86 12.34 -28.44
N ARG A 168 11.57 11.22 -28.51
CA ARG A 168 12.69 10.87 -27.63
C ARG A 168 12.32 10.66 -26.15
N THR A 169 11.04 10.51 -25.80
CA THR A 169 10.63 10.18 -24.44
C THR A 169 10.74 8.69 -24.18
N PHE A 170 10.27 7.88 -25.13
CA PHE A 170 10.28 6.43 -25.05
C PHE A 170 10.90 5.76 -26.27
N GLN A 171 11.37 4.53 -26.08
CA GLN A 171 11.77 3.57 -27.10
C GLN A 171 11.14 2.21 -26.83
N ARG A 172 11.08 1.33 -27.84
CA ARG A 172 10.53 -0.02 -27.70
C ARG A 172 11.45 -0.94 -26.91
N ASP A 173 12.77 -0.74 -27.05
CA ASP A 173 13.77 -1.60 -26.48
C ASP A 173 14.65 -0.86 -25.46
N SER A 174 15.20 -1.62 -24.52
CA SER A 174 16.19 -1.12 -23.56
C SER A 174 17.46 -0.67 -24.26
N SER A 175 18.04 0.44 -23.80
CA SER A 175 19.37 0.89 -24.19
C SER A 175 20.04 1.70 -23.08
N ARG A 176 21.34 2.00 -23.23
CA ARG A 176 22.09 2.85 -22.27
C ARG A 176 21.38 4.19 -21.98
N ASN A 177 20.66 4.75 -22.95
CA ASN A 177 19.95 6.02 -22.81
C ASN A 177 18.48 5.84 -22.36
N TYR A 178 17.93 4.66 -22.52
CA TYR A 178 16.55 4.29 -22.17
C TYR A 178 16.50 3.04 -21.30
N PRO A 179 17.01 3.09 -20.05
CA PRO A 179 17.08 1.92 -19.17
C PRO A 179 15.84 1.74 -18.30
N ILE A 180 14.92 2.73 -18.28
CA ILE A 180 13.75 2.73 -17.38
C ILE A 180 12.61 1.96 -18.05
N ARG A 181 12.30 0.77 -17.53
CA ARG A 181 11.19 -0.05 -18.00
C ARG A 181 9.87 0.45 -17.40
N VAL A 182 9.02 1.04 -18.21
CA VAL A 182 7.65 1.44 -17.83
C VAL A 182 6.68 0.27 -18.03
N MET A 183 6.87 -0.48 -19.08
CA MET A 183 6.31 -1.80 -19.36
C MET A 183 7.07 -2.44 -20.54
N ASP A 184 6.62 -3.60 -21.02
CA ASP A 184 7.14 -4.17 -22.26
C ASP A 184 6.91 -3.20 -23.41
N ASP A 185 7.87 -3.11 -24.32
CA ASP A 185 7.87 -2.19 -25.46
C ASP A 185 7.78 -0.68 -25.12
N LEU A 186 7.98 -0.30 -23.86
CA LEU A 186 7.93 1.10 -23.41
C LEU A 186 9.05 1.42 -22.42
N TRP A 187 10.21 1.79 -22.98
CA TRP A 187 11.41 2.14 -22.23
C TRP A 187 11.69 3.64 -22.27
N MET A 188 11.88 4.27 -21.11
CA MET A 188 12.03 5.71 -20.99
C MET A 188 13.48 6.13 -20.78
N TYR A 189 13.79 7.37 -21.17
CA TYR A 189 15.13 7.93 -20.99
C TYR A 189 15.54 8.08 -19.52
N ARG A 190 16.84 7.79 -19.25
CA ARG A 190 17.42 7.58 -17.90
C ARG A 190 17.24 8.70 -16.89
N ASN A 191 17.11 9.96 -17.30
CA ASN A 191 17.09 11.10 -16.38
C ASN A 191 15.68 11.66 -16.16
N PHE A 192 14.63 10.88 -16.39
CA PHE A 192 13.25 11.35 -16.25
C PHE A 192 12.90 11.65 -14.80
N ARG A 193 13.38 10.86 -13.86
CA ARG A 193 13.16 11.04 -12.41
C ARG A 193 13.55 12.46 -11.99
N GLU A 194 14.78 12.88 -12.25
CA GLU A 194 15.33 14.17 -11.84
C GLU A 194 14.76 15.32 -12.66
N ARG A 195 14.73 15.16 -13.98
CA ARG A 195 14.34 16.23 -14.93
C ARG A 195 12.86 16.51 -14.99
N SER A 196 12.03 15.54 -14.62
CA SER A 196 10.57 15.65 -14.75
C SER A 196 9.86 15.45 -13.41
N ILE A 197 10.03 14.32 -12.71
CA ILE A 197 9.31 14.03 -11.47
C ILE A 197 9.76 14.99 -10.36
N TYR A 198 11.05 15.01 -10.01
CA TYR A 198 11.57 15.86 -8.95
C TYR A 198 11.38 17.35 -9.25
N ARG A 199 11.58 17.74 -10.53
CA ARG A 199 11.29 19.11 -10.94
C ARG A 199 9.82 19.48 -10.78
N ALA A 200 8.90 18.58 -11.08
CA ALA A 200 7.47 18.80 -10.90
C ALA A 200 7.13 18.93 -9.41
N ILE A 201 7.66 18.08 -8.56
CA ILE A 201 7.52 18.15 -7.11
C ILE A 201 8.03 19.48 -6.57
N ARG A 202 9.23 19.91 -6.96
CA ARG A 202 9.82 21.21 -6.56
C ARG A 202 8.91 22.39 -6.88
N LYS A 203 8.31 22.39 -8.08
CA LYS A 203 7.54 23.52 -8.63
C LYS A 203 6.06 23.45 -8.32
N SER A 204 5.58 22.37 -7.72
CA SER A 204 4.17 22.25 -7.38
C SER A 204 3.78 23.29 -6.32
N PRO A 205 2.57 23.87 -6.41
CA PRO A 205 2.07 24.80 -5.40
C PRO A 205 1.86 24.09 -4.07
N VAL A 206 1.84 24.90 -3.01
CA VAL A 206 1.46 24.48 -1.65
C VAL A 206 0.23 25.31 -1.27
N LYS A 207 -0.79 24.65 -0.72
CA LYS A 207 -1.97 25.28 -0.11
C LYS A 207 -1.66 25.63 1.34
N PRO A 208 -2.46 26.47 2.01
CA PRO A 208 -2.33 26.68 3.44
C PRO A 208 -2.28 25.35 4.19
N ALA A 209 -1.34 25.24 5.13
CA ALA A 209 -1.20 24.06 5.99
C ALA A 209 -2.33 23.99 7.04
N GLY A 210 -2.47 22.84 7.68
CA GLY A 210 -3.42 22.61 8.77
C GLY A 210 -4.54 21.63 8.42
N ASN A 211 -5.12 21.71 7.24
CA ASN A 211 -6.14 20.78 6.80
C ASN A 211 -5.53 19.46 6.30
N TYR A 212 -6.25 18.36 6.56
CA TYR A 212 -5.87 17.06 6.00
C TYR A 212 -5.97 17.09 4.47
N ALA A 213 -4.86 16.71 3.82
CA ALA A 213 -4.77 16.55 2.38
C ALA A 213 -3.76 15.45 2.05
N TYR A 214 -4.25 14.23 1.84
CA TYR A 214 -3.41 13.08 1.51
C TYR A 214 -2.49 13.37 0.33
N SER A 215 -1.16 13.25 0.52
CA SER A 215 -0.15 13.53 -0.50
C SER A 215 0.86 12.40 -0.60
N GLY A 216 1.13 11.95 -1.83
CA GLY A 216 2.18 10.98 -2.13
C GLY A 216 3.55 11.60 -2.45
N LEU A 217 3.67 12.94 -2.54
CA LEU A 217 4.84 13.57 -3.17
C LEU A 217 6.15 13.36 -2.41
N LEU A 218 6.15 13.39 -1.07
CA LEU A 218 7.34 13.08 -0.26
C LEU A 218 7.86 11.67 -0.55
N PHE A 219 6.95 10.72 -0.69
CA PHE A 219 7.30 9.31 -0.83
C PHE A 219 8.06 9.02 -2.15
N TYR A 220 7.88 9.83 -3.19
CA TYR A 220 8.72 9.75 -4.40
C TYR A 220 10.20 10.06 -4.14
N LEU A 221 10.53 10.75 -3.03
CA LEU A 221 11.88 11.14 -2.67
C LEU A 221 12.58 10.15 -1.74
N LEU A 222 11.83 9.21 -1.13
CA LEU A 222 12.41 8.21 -0.21
C LEU A 222 13.46 7.30 -0.88
N PRO A 223 13.33 6.88 -2.15
CA PRO A 223 14.41 6.16 -2.81
C PRO A 223 15.73 6.93 -2.80
N GLN A 224 15.72 8.22 -3.12
CA GLN A 224 16.91 9.04 -3.08
C GLN A 224 17.50 9.15 -1.67
N LEU A 225 16.66 9.34 -0.65
CA LEU A 225 17.10 9.42 0.75
C LEU A 225 17.85 8.14 1.18
N VAL A 226 17.33 6.96 0.80
CA VAL A 226 17.97 5.67 1.09
C VAL A 226 19.27 5.52 0.32
N GLU A 227 19.25 5.76 -1.00
CA GLU A 227 20.41 5.61 -1.89
C GLU A 227 21.57 6.53 -1.48
N GLU A 228 21.31 7.80 -1.17
CA GLU A 228 22.31 8.77 -0.72
C GLU A 228 22.80 8.48 0.72
N GLY A 229 21.91 8.03 1.59
CA GLY A 229 22.26 7.78 3.00
C GLY A 229 22.99 6.47 3.24
N THR A 230 22.89 5.50 2.34
CA THR A 230 23.44 4.15 2.53
C THR A 230 24.44 3.73 1.47
N GLY A 231 24.44 4.36 0.29
CA GLY A 231 25.21 3.92 -0.88
C GLY A 231 24.66 2.65 -1.55
N VAL A 232 23.55 2.11 -1.06
CA VAL A 232 22.89 0.89 -1.55
C VAL A 232 21.63 1.25 -2.32
N GLY A 233 21.35 0.55 -3.41
CA GLY A 233 20.12 0.76 -4.17
C GLY A 233 18.88 0.52 -3.31
N TYR A 234 17.86 1.37 -3.47
CA TYR A 234 16.67 1.41 -2.62
C TYR A 234 16.00 0.04 -2.39
N HIS A 235 15.73 -0.70 -3.46
CA HIS A 235 15.10 -2.01 -3.37
C HIS A 235 16.00 -3.04 -2.66
N ALA A 236 17.32 -3.03 -2.97
CA ALA A 236 18.28 -3.94 -2.36
C ALA A 236 18.36 -3.69 -0.85
N TYR A 237 18.42 -2.44 -0.43
CA TYR A 237 18.42 -2.06 0.98
C TYR A 237 17.20 -2.60 1.73
N LEU A 238 15.99 -2.42 1.18
CA LEU A 238 14.76 -2.87 1.83
C LEU A 238 14.70 -4.40 1.94
N ARG A 239 15.17 -5.11 0.93
CA ARG A 239 15.26 -6.56 0.97
C ARG A 239 16.21 -7.02 2.07
N GLU A 240 17.43 -6.52 2.06
CA GLU A 240 18.47 -6.91 3.00
C GLU A 240 18.11 -6.59 4.46
N GLN A 241 17.54 -5.41 4.70
CA GLN A 241 17.27 -4.97 6.07
C GLN A 241 15.96 -5.49 6.64
N PHE A 242 14.94 -5.74 5.78
CA PHE A 242 13.59 -6.06 6.22
C PHE A 242 13.04 -7.36 5.59
N TYR A 243 12.89 -7.43 4.26
CA TYR A 243 12.06 -8.47 3.66
C TYR A 243 12.69 -9.86 3.73
N ASP A 244 13.98 -10.00 3.42
CA ASP A 244 14.69 -11.28 3.48
C ASP A 244 14.80 -11.78 4.94
N PRO A 245 15.17 -10.96 5.94
CA PRO A 245 15.16 -11.40 7.34
C PRO A 245 13.79 -11.72 7.93
N LEU A 246 12.70 -11.12 7.40
CA LEU A 246 11.33 -11.47 7.75
C LEU A 246 10.87 -12.78 7.08
N GLY A 247 11.63 -13.30 6.12
CA GLY A 247 11.19 -14.41 5.27
C GLY A 247 10.01 -14.03 4.36
N ALA A 248 9.86 -12.74 4.02
CA ALA A 248 8.78 -12.21 3.20
C ALA A 248 9.17 -12.25 1.71
N GLU A 249 9.24 -13.45 1.14
CA GLU A 249 9.84 -13.74 -0.17
C GLU A 249 9.11 -13.05 -1.33
N THR A 250 7.79 -12.92 -1.26
CA THR A 250 6.99 -12.29 -2.32
C THR A 250 6.94 -10.77 -2.18
N LEU A 251 7.25 -10.23 -0.97
CA LEU A 251 7.23 -8.79 -0.72
C LEU A 251 8.41 -8.10 -1.43
N GLY A 252 8.14 -7.16 -2.32
CA GLY A 252 9.18 -6.39 -3.01
C GLY A 252 8.71 -5.81 -4.32
N TYR A 253 9.61 -5.06 -4.96
CA TYR A 253 9.38 -4.41 -6.25
C TYR A 253 9.64 -5.37 -7.41
N ARG A 254 9.05 -5.08 -8.57
CA ARG A 254 9.35 -5.72 -9.86
C ARG A 254 9.31 -7.26 -9.75
N PRO A 255 8.15 -7.84 -9.49
CA PRO A 255 8.03 -9.27 -9.16
C PRO A 255 8.56 -10.19 -10.26
N LEU A 256 8.39 -9.83 -11.53
CA LEU A 256 8.89 -10.62 -12.67
C LEU A 256 10.43 -10.70 -12.68
N ASP A 257 11.13 -9.62 -12.35
CA ASP A 257 12.60 -9.59 -12.30
C ASP A 257 13.15 -10.40 -11.12
N ARG A 258 12.31 -10.73 -10.14
CA ARG A 258 12.63 -11.58 -8.99
C ARG A 258 12.25 -13.05 -9.24
N GLY A 259 11.80 -13.40 -10.44
CA GLY A 259 11.44 -14.76 -10.80
C GLY A 259 10.06 -15.22 -10.33
N ILE A 260 9.20 -14.30 -9.85
CA ILE A 260 7.81 -14.65 -9.52
C ILE A 260 7.08 -14.92 -10.85
N PRO A 261 6.52 -16.13 -11.04
CA PRO A 261 5.83 -16.46 -12.27
C PRO A 261 4.64 -15.52 -12.54
N LEU A 262 4.48 -15.08 -13.78
CA LEU A 262 3.37 -14.21 -14.16
C LEU A 262 2.01 -14.81 -13.77
N SER A 263 1.89 -16.13 -13.82
CA SER A 263 0.68 -16.84 -13.40
C SER A 263 0.32 -16.68 -11.93
N LYS A 264 1.25 -16.31 -11.06
CA LYS A 264 0.99 -16.03 -9.62
C LYS A 264 0.72 -14.56 -9.35
N ILE A 265 0.94 -13.68 -10.31
CA ILE A 265 0.72 -12.26 -10.15
C ILE A 265 -0.70 -11.93 -10.63
N VAL A 266 -1.46 -11.23 -9.80
CA VAL A 266 -2.82 -10.84 -10.16
C VAL A 266 -2.78 -9.59 -11.05
N PRO A 267 -3.41 -9.59 -12.26
CA PRO A 267 -3.43 -8.41 -13.11
C PRO A 267 -4.23 -7.29 -12.47
N THR A 268 -3.83 -6.05 -12.72
CA THR A 268 -4.56 -4.87 -12.26
C THR A 268 -5.45 -4.33 -13.38
N GLU A 269 -5.23 -3.12 -13.85
CA GLU A 269 -6.11 -2.42 -14.79
C GLU A 269 -5.79 -2.76 -16.26
N ILE A 270 -6.79 -2.68 -17.13
CA ILE A 270 -6.58 -2.50 -18.55
C ILE A 270 -6.40 -0.99 -18.79
N ASP A 271 -5.13 -0.54 -18.84
CA ASP A 271 -4.78 0.86 -18.99
C ASP A 271 -5.09 1.35 -20.42
N THR A 272 -6.13 2.17 -20.55
CA THR A 272 -6.62 2.67 -21.83
C THR A 272 -6.21 4.13 -22.11
N PHE A 273 -5.34 4.73 -21.29
CA PHE A 273 -5.02 6.16 -21.42
C PHE A 273 -3.52 6.49 -21.35
N PHE A 274 -2.65 5.57 -20.85
CA PHE A 274 -1.21 5.80 -20.79
C PHE A 274 -0.41 4.67 -21.42
N ARG A 275 -0.49 3.42 -20.90
CA ARG A 275 0.31 2.28 -21.38
C ARG A 275 -0.40 1.44 -22.42
N MET A 276 -1.72 1.61 -22.59
CA MET A 276 -2.57 0.96 -23.59
C MET A 276 -2.48 -0.56 -23.57
N ALA A 277 -2.41 -1.14 -22.37
CA ALA A 277 -2.29 -2.57 -22.18
C ALA A 277 -2.84 -3.03 -20.82
N THR A 278 -3.04 -4.34 -20.65
CA THR A 278 -3.31 -4.93 -19.35
C THR A 278 -2.06 -4.86 -18.48
N LEU A 279 -2.18 -4.27 -17.31
CA LEU A 279 -1.09 -4.16 -16.34
C LEU A 279 -0.99 -5.46 -15.53
N HIS A 280 -0.01 -6.30 -15.92
CA HIS A 280 0.21 -7.61 -15.32
C HIS A 280 1.70 -7.80 -15.00
N GLY A 281 2.04 -7.93 -13.72
CA GLY A 281 3.43 -7.99 -13.25
C GLY A 281 4.20 -6.67 -13.29
N VAL A 282 3.53 -5.59 -13.68
CA VAL A 282 4.03 -4.21 -13.66
C VAL A 282 3.17 -3.34 -12.74
N VAL A 283 3.79 -2.32 -12.11
CA VAL A 283 3.09 -1.46 -11.16
C VAL A 283 1.92 -0.70 -11.80
N HIS A 284 0.80 -0.62 -11.08
CA HIS A 284 -0.39 0.11 -11.51
C HIS A 284 -0.16 1.63 -11.56
N ASP A 285 0.47 2.22 -10.52
CA ASP A 285 0.72 3.67 -10.42
C ASP A 285 1.63 4.16 -11.55
N GLU A 286 1.14 5.14 -12.31
CA GLU A 286 1.86 5.67 -13.47
C GLU A 286 3.16 6.37 -13.07
N GLY A 287 3.17 7.07 -11.94
CA GLY A 287 4.36 7.76 -11.44
C GLY A 287 5.45 6.78 -11.01
N ALA A 288 5.08 5.72 -10.31
CA ALA A 288 6.01 4.65 -9.94
C ALA A 288 6.52 3.90 -11.18
N ALA A 289 5.68 3.66 -12.20
CA ALA A 289 6.11 3.09 -13.47
C ALA A 289 7.18 3.95 -14.15
N LEU A 290 7.02 5.29 -14.13
CA LEU A 290 8.00 6.25 -14.64
C LEU A 290 9.28 6.32 -13.79
N MET A 291 9.32 5.64 -12.63
CA MET A 291 10.49 5.41 -11.77
C MET A 291 11.00 3.96 -11.85
N ASN A 292 10.84 3.30 -13.00
CA ASN A 292 11.26 1.91 -13.22
C ASN A 292 10.52 0.90 -12.32
N GLY A 293 9.30 1.21 -11.92
CA GLY A 293 8.50 0.37 -11.02
C GLY A 293 8.96 0.40 -9.55
N VAL A 294 9.93 1.25 -9.18
CA VAL A 294 10.53 1.32 -7.84
C VAL A 294 10.35 2.72 -7.26
N SER A 295 9.38 2.90 -6.40
CA SER A 295 9.09 4.19 -5.78
C SER A 295 8.60 4.01 -4.33
N GLY A 296 8.76 5.04 -3.51
CA GLY A 296 8.27 4.97 -2.12
C GLY A 296 6.77 5.19 -1.98
N ASN A 297 6.07 5.66 -3.02
CA ASN A 297 4.62 5.89 -2.98
C ASN A 297 3.78 4.67 -3.40
N ALA A 298 4.32 3.83 -4.28
CA ALA A 298 3.70 2.64 -4.85
C ALA A 298 4.77 1.73 -5.49
N GLY A 299 4.42 0.51 -5.86
CA GLY A 299 5.28 -0.41 -6.62
C GLY A 299 5.65 -1.70 -5.90
N LEU A 300 5.36 -1.83 -4.60
CA LEU A 300 5.49 -3.11 -3.91
C LEU A 300 4.40 -4.09 -4.36
N PHE A 301 4.80 -5.33 -4.45
CA PHE A 301 3.93 -6.49 -4.63
C PHE A 301 4.13 -7.45 -3.47
N SER A 302 3.08 -8.18 -3.08
CA SER A 302 3.15 -9.23 -2.05
C SER A 302 1.95 -10.17 -2.09
N SER A 303 2.12 -11.36 -1.52
CA SER A 303 1.01 -12.17 -1.00
C SER A 303 0.52 -11.62 0.34
N ALA A 304 -0.67 -12.05 0.79
CA ALA A 304 -1.17 -11.64 2.10
C ALA A 304 -0.28 -12.15 3.25
N ALA A 305 0.23 -13.38 3.13
CA ALA A 305 1.08 -13.97 4.15
C ALA A 305 2.40 -13.22 4.35
N ASP A 306 3.05 -12.79 3.27
CA ASP A 306 4.32 -12.07 3.38
C ASP A 306 4.15 -10.62 3.82
N LEU A 307 3.07 -9.96 3.40
CA LEU A 307 2.71 -8.64 3.92
C LEU A 307 2.41 -8.70 5.43
N ALA A 308 1.73 -9.77 5.86
CA ALA A 308 1.41 -9.98 7.27
C ALA A 308 2.66 -10.09 8.16
N LYS A 309 3.75 -10.70 7.69
CA LYS A 309 5.02 -10.79 8.47
C LYS A 309 5.56 -9.40 8.81
N LEU A 310 5.55 -8.47 7.86
CA LEU A 310 5.99 -7.09 8.10
C LEU A 310 5.09 -6.38 9.12
N TYR A 311 3.78 -6.50 8.97
CA TYR A 311 2.85 -5.84 9.89
C TYR A 311 2.76 -6.52 11.25
N GLN A 312 3.00 -7.84 11.32
CA GLN A 312 3.14 -8.54 12.60
C GLN A 312 4.40 -8.06 13.35
N MET A 313 5.51 -7.80 12.64
CA MET A 313 6.69 -7.17 13.22
C MET A 313 6.35 -5.80 13.83
N LEU A 314 5.58 -4.96 13.11
CA LEU A 314 5.14 -3.67 13.63
C LEU A 314 4.16 -3.82 14.82
N LEU A 315 3.23 -4.76 14.75
CA LEU A 315 2.26 -5.06 15.80
C LEU A 315 2.94 -5.53 17.08
N ASN A 316 4.01 -6.30 16.95
CA ASN A 316 4.83 -6.78 18.06
C ASN A 316 5.84 -5.72 18.60
N GLY A 317 5.59 -4.44 18.35
CA GLY A 317 6.47 -3.36 18.82
C GLY A 317 7.88 -3.39 18.22
N GLY A 318 8.00 -3.86 16.98
CA GLY A 318 9.25 -3.87 16.22
C GLY A 318 10.05 -5.17 16.32
N GLU A 319 9.45 -6.29 16.73
CA GLU A 319 10.12 -7.59 16.84
C GLU A 319 9.41 -8.68 16.03
N TYR A 320 10.18 -9.54 15.37
CA TYR A 320 9.67 -10.70 14.66
C TYR A 320 10.75 -11.79 14.55
N GLY A 321 10.37 -13.05 14.81
CA GLY A 321 11.27 -14.19 14.69
C GLY A 321 12.53 -14.08 15.60
N GLY A 322 12.42 -13.46 16.77
CA GLY A 322 13.53 -13.23 17.71
C GLY A 322 14.49 -12.10 17.28
N ARG A 323 14.22 -11.40 16.18
CA ARG A 323 14.99 -10.24 15.73
C ARG A 323 14.23 -8.95 16.02
N ARG A 324 14.93 -7.96 16.59
CA ARG A 324 14.43 -6.60 16.77
C ARG A 324 14.84 -5.75 15.58
N TYR A 325 13.83 -5.14 14.94
CA TYR A 325 13.95 -4.22 13.81
C TYR A 325 13.85 -2.76 14.25
N PHE A 326 13.00 -2.50 15.25
CA PHE A 326 12.74 -1.18 15.81
C PHE A 326 12.52 -1.26 17.32
N LYS A 327 12.73 -0.16 18.02
CA LYS A 327 12.24 0.03 19.38
C LYS A 327 10.73 0.21 19.37
N GLU A 328 10.06 -0.26 20.39
CA GLU A 328 8.62 -0.07 20.58
C GLU A 328 8.23 1.43 20.57
N SER A 329 9.06 2.28 21.21
CA SER A 329 8.87 3.73 21.21
C SER A 329 8.91 4.35 19.80
N THR A 330 9.72 3.82 18.88
CA THR A 330 9.75 4.25 17.49
C THR A 330 8.46 3.90 16.79
N ILE A 331 7.96 2.65 16.95
CA ILE A 331 6.67 2.24 16.39
C ILE A 331 5.56 3.15 16.95
N GLY A 332 5.51 3.35 18.27
CA GLY A 332 4.52 4.19 18.93
C GLY A 332 4.54 5.63 18.40
N GLU A 333 5.73 6.24 18.20
CA GLU A 333 5.83 7.60 17.67
C GLU A 333 5.27 7.69 16.23
N PHE A 334 5.55 6.72 15.36
CA PHE A 334 5.06 6.78 13.97
C PHE A 334 3.60 6.38 13.82
N THR A 335 3.04 5.58 14.74
CA THR A 335 1.67 5.09 14.64
C THR A 335 0.66 5.86 15.48
N ARG A 336 1.07 6.71 16.44
CA ARG A 336 0.13 7.55 17.20
C ARG A 336 -0.43 8.71 16.35
N ARG A 337 -1.58 9.24 16.73
CA ARG A 337 -2.11 10.48 16.18
C ARG A 337 -1.29 11.67 16.69
N HIS A 338 -0.94 12.61 15.80
CA HIS A 338 -0.13 13.79 16.14
C HIS A 338 -0.93 15.07 16.23
N TYR A 339 -2.05 15.13 15.53
CA TYR A 339 -2.86 16.34 15.38
C TYR A 339 -4.35 16.02 15.57
N GLU A 340 -4.65 15.19 16.57
CA GLU A 340 -6.00 14.73 16.88
C GLU A 340 -6.94 15.90 17.27
N ALA A 341 -6.42 16.85 18.06
CA ALA A 341 -7.18 18.05 18.46
C ALA A 341 -7.62 18.93 17.27
N GLU A 342 -6.91 18.82 16.14
CA GLU A 342 -7.26 19.50 14.89
C GLU A 342 -8.04 18.59 13.91
N GLY A 343 -8.58 17.48 14.39
CA GLY A 343 -9.37 16.53 13.61
C GLY A 343 -8.56 15.64 12.64
N ASN A 344 -7.22 15.64 12.73
CA ASN A 344 -6.39 14.80 11.88
C ASN A 344 -6.16 13.43 12.53
N HIS A 345 -6.67 12.38 11.88
CA HIS A 345 -6.60 11.02 12.36
C HIS A 345 -5.25 10.33 12.09
N ARG A 346 -4.36 10.91 11.27
CA ARG A 346 -3.15 10.22 10.75
C ARG A 346 -2.05 10.06 11.80
N GLY A 347 -1.34 8.92 11.69
CA GLY A 347 0.03 8.80 12.18
C GLY A 347 1.03 9.35 11.14
N LEU A 348 2.32 9.10 11.35
CA LEU A 348 3.37 9.52 10.42
C LEU A 348 3.50 8.51 9.27
N GLY A 349 2.80 8.78 8.18
CA GLY A 349 2.67 7.89 7.03
C GLY A 349 1.58 6.82 7.20
N PHE A 350 1.29 6.39 8.40
CA PHE A 350 0.24 5.40 8.69
C PHE A 350 -1.16 6.01 8.69
N ASP A 351 -2.13 5.20 8.29
CA ASP A 351 -3.54 5.47 8.44
C ASP A 351 -4.04 4.97 9.80
N LYS A 352 -5.09 5.61 10.32
CA LYS A 352 -5.70 5.27 11.62
C LYS A 352 -7.23 5.38 11.51
N PRO A 353 -8.01 4.83 12.45
CA PRO A 353 -9.43 5.10 12.52
C PRO A 353 -9.69 6.61 12.54
N LEU A 354 -10.79 7.06 11.97
CA LEU A 354 -11.22 8.47 12.06
C LEU A 354 -11.32 8.89 13.54
N VAL A 355 -11.11 10.18 13.82
CA VAL A 355 -11.25 10.72 15.18
C VAL A 355 -12.69 10.54 15.67
N GLU A 356 -13.64 10.85 14.80
CA GLU A 356 -15.05 10.54 14.96
C GLU A 356 -15.43 9.52 13.89
N TYR A 357 -16.05 8.40 14.30
CA TYR A 357 -16.42 7.37 13.37
C TYR A 357 -17.52 7.83 12.42
N ASP A 358 -17.29 7.61 11.13
CA ASP A 358 -18.25 7.85 10.06
C ASP A 358 -18.29 6.58 9.16
N PRO A 359 -19.40 5.85 9.11
CA PRO A 359 -19.50 4.62 8.33
C PRO A 359 -19.31 4.81 6.83
N ASP A 360 -19.61 5.99 6.29
CA ASP A 360 -19.47 6.29 4.86
C ASP A 360 -18.04 6.70 4.49
N ALA A 361 -17.28 7.24 5.43
CA ALA A 361 -15.91 7.68 5.22
C ALA A 361 -14.85 6.72 5.77
N SER A 362 -15.18 5.89 6.76
CA SER A 362 -14.23 4.98 7.39
C SER A 362 -13.83 3.83 6.47
N SER A 363 -12.54 3.53 6.40
CA SER A 363 -12.04 2.34 5.72
C SER A 363 -11.96 1.11 6.64
N VAL A 364 -12.24 1.27 7.94
CA VAL A 364 -12.15 0.24 8.98
C VAL A 364 -13.45 0.12 9.77
N ALA A 365 -13.59 -0.95 10.55
CA ALA A 365 -14.71 -1.15 11.45
C ALA A 365 -14.71 -0.11 12.58
N GLU A 366 -15.89 0.23 13.11
CA GLU A 366 -16.07 1.07 14.29
C GLU A 366 -15.33 0.51 15.52
N ALA A 367 -15.30 -0.83 15.65
CA ALA A 367 -14.62 -1.53 16.74
C ALA A 367 -13.09 -1.48 16.69
N ALA A 368 -12.50 -0.92 15.61
CA ALA A 368 -11.05 -0.77 15.53
C ALA A 368 -10.54 0.17 16.62
N SER A 369 -9.56 -0.27 17.41
CA SER A 369 -9.09 0.52 18.54
C SER A 369 -8.42 1.83 18.09
N PRO A 370 -8.43 2.90 18.91
CA PRO A 370 -7.72 4.15 18.60
C PRO A 370 -6.22 3.97 18.41
N THR A 371 -5.64 2.89 18.97
CA THR A 371 -4.22 2.53 18.78
C THR A 371 -3.94 1.84 17.46
N SER A 372 -4.97 1.28 16.80
CA SER A 372 -4.82 0.55 15.54
C SER A 372 -4.29 1.43 14.42
N PHE A 373 -3.59 0.82 13.47
CA PHE A 373 -2.94 1.50 12.36
C PHE A 373 -2.81 0.60 11.14
N GLY A 374 -2.67 1.20 9.97
CA GLY A 374 -2.49 0.46 8.74
C GLY A 374 -2.35 1.35 7.53
N HIS A 375 -2.69 0.83 6.38
CA HIS A 375 -2.84 1.58 5.15
C HIS A 375 -3.71 0.84 4.14
N SER A 376 -4.41 1.58 3.29
CA SER A 376 -5.13 1.05 2.14
C SER A 376 -4.40 1.34 0.83
N GLY A 377 -4.61 0.48 -0.19
CA GLY A 377 -4.08 0.63 -1.54
C GLY A 377 -5.18 0.92 -2.57
N TYR A 378 -4.86 1.76 -3.55
CA TYR A 378 -5.77 2.15 -4.62
C TYR A 378 -6.27 0.95 -5.44
N THR A 379 -5.45 -0.07 -5.59
CA THR A 379 -5.77 -1.32 -6.28
C THR A 379 -6.85 -2.16 -5.59
N GLY A 380 -7.26 -1.80 -4.37
CA GLY A 380 -8.27 -2.51 -3.58
C GLY A 380 -7.68 -3.30 -2.43
N THR A 381 -6.44 -3.03 -2.07
CA THR A 381 -5.70 -3.69 -0.99
C THR A 381 -5.84 -2.93 0.34
N MET A 382 -5.64 -3.62 1.45
CA MET A 382 -5.62 -3.07 2.79
C MET A 382 -4.82 -3.97 3.73
N VAL A 383 -4.11 -3.37 4.67
CA VAL A 383 -3.53 -4.05 5.82
C VAL A 383 -3.77 -3.19 7.07
N TRP A 384 -4.13 -3.84 8.17
CA TRP A 384 -4.47 -3.16 9.42
C TRP A 384 -4.06 -3.97 10.62
N ALA A 385 -3.30 -3.36 11.52
CA ALA A 385 -2.81 -3.93 12.77
C ALA A 385 -3.46 -3.22 13.95
N ASP A 386 -3.97 -3.96 14.90
CA ASP A 386 -4.61 -3.44 16.10
C ASP A 386 -3.94 -3.95 17.38
N PRO A 387 -3.04 -3.14 17.99
CA PRO A 387 -2.42 -3.49 19.25
C PRO A 387 -3.41 -3.63 20.43
N GLY A 388 -4.60 -3.02 20.33
CA GLY A 388 -5.62 -3.11 21.38
C GLY A 388 -6.27 -4.47 21.48
N THR A 389 -6.20 -5.27 20.41
CA THR A 389 -6.83 -6.59 20.33
C THR A 389 -5.90 -7.68 19.78
N ASP A 390 -4.64 -7.35 19.51
CA ASP A 390 -3.69 -8.24 18.82
C ASP A 390 -4.22 -8.81 17.49
N LEU A 391 -5.06 -8.03 16.79
CA LEU A 391 -5.62 -8.39 15.50
C LEU A 391 -4.79 -7.81 14.36
N LEU A 392 -4.41 -8.67 13.41
CA LEU A 392 -3.85 -8.26 12.13
C LEU A 392 -4.80 -8.69 11.01
N PHE A 393 -5.19 -7.75 10.17
CA PHE A 393 -6.09 -7.96 9.03
C PHE A 393 -5.43 -7.54 7.73
N VAL A 394 -5.39 -8.45 6.75
CA VAL A 394 -4.91 -8.21 5.39
C VAL A 394 -6.04 -8.55 4.41
N PHE A 395 -6.35 -7.61 3.54
CA PHE A 395 -7.28 -7.78 2.43
C PHE A 395 -6.59 -7.41 1.12
N LEU A 396 -6.48 -8.34 0.18
CA LEU A 396 -5.91 -8.09 -1.14
C LEU A 396 -6.93 -8.38 -2.22
N SER A 397 -7.13 -7.42 -3.12
CA SER A 397 -7.95 -7.56 -4.32
C SER A 397 -7.38 -6.74 -5.47
N ASN A 398 -7.89 -6.98 -6.66
CA ASN A 398 -7.60 -6.18 -7.84
C ASN A 398 -8.85 -5.41 -8.33
N ARG A 399 -9.49 -4.67 -7.42
CA ARG A 399 -10.73 -3.92 -7.71
C ARG A 399 -10.64 -3.04 -8.96
N VAL A 400 -9.43 -2.61 -9.32
CA VAL A 400 -9.18 -1.79 -10.53
C VAL A 400 -9.27 -2.59 -11.83
N HIS A 401 -9.42 -3.91 -11.78
CA HIS A 401 -9.61 -4.74 -12.96
C HIS A 401 -11.09 -4.80 -13.36
N PRO A 402 -11.45 -4.60 -14.63
CA PRO A 402 -10.59 -4.14 -15.73
C PRO A 402 -10.39 -2.62 -15.73
N SER A 403 -11.11 -1.86 -14.88
CA SER A 403 -11.10 -0.39 -14.87
C SER A 403 -11.12 0.17 -13.45
N ARG A 404 -10.30 1.20 -13.21
CA ARG A 404 -10.27 1.99 -11.95
C ARG A 404 -11.59 2.67 -11.61
N ASN A 405 -12.51 2.78 -12.57
CA ASN A 405 -13.82 3.40 -12.36
C ASN A 405 -14.78 2.53 -11.53
N ARG A 406 -14.48 1.25 -11.31
CA ARG A 406 -15.25 0.37 -10.44
C ARG A 406 -15.11 0.80 -8.99
N ARG A 407 -16.23 1.08 -8.31
CA ARG A 407 -16.25 1.61 -6.96
C ARG A 407 -17.07 0.78 -5.96
N ALA A 408 -17.66 -0.33 -6.38
CA ALA A 408 -18.54 -1.16 -5.56
C ALA A 408 -17.87 -1.64 -4.25
N ILE A 409 -16.54 -1.85 -4.23
CA ILE A 409 -15.80 -2.18 -3.00
C ILE A 409 -16.02 -1.16 -1.87
N TYR A 410 -16.17 0.12 -2.22
CA TYR A 410 -16.39 1.21 -1.26
C TYR A 410 -17.87 1.32 -0.90
N THR A 411 -18.77 1.35 -1.90
CA THR A 411 -20.22 1.52 -1.66
C THR A 411 -20.84 0.35 -0.92
N LEU A 412 -20.29 -0.86 -1.03
CA LEU A 412 -20.70 -2.03 -0.28
C LEU A 412 -19.99 -2.18 1.08
N GLY A 413 -19.00 -1.33 1.37
CA GLY A 413 -18.24 -1.41 2.60
C GLY A 413 -17.57 -2.77 2.85
N ILE A 414 -17.10 -3.45 1.80
CA ILE A 414 -16.61 -4.85 1.90
C ILE A 414 -15.52 -4.99 2.98
N ARG A 415 -14.52 -4.11 2.98
CA ARG A 415 -13.40 -4.17 3.93
C ARG A 415 -13.84 -3.87 5.37
N PRO A 416 -14.57 -2.77 5.67
CA PRO A 416 -15.06 -2.52 7.02
C PRO A 416 -16.00 -3.63 7.52
N ARG A 417 -16.84 -4.23 6.67
CA ARG A 417 -17.73 -5.32 7.03
C ARG A 417 -16.98 -6.58 7.45
N ILE A 418 -15.95 -7.00 6.68
CA ILE A 418 -15.08 -8.13 7.06
C ILE A 418 -14.34 -7.80 8.35
N HIS A 419 -13.80 -6.59 8.47
CA HIS A 419 -13.09 -6.15 9.67
C HIS A 419 -13.98 -6.17 10.91
N ALA A 420 -15.23 -5.70 10.80
CA ALA A 420 -16.23 -5.77 11.88
C ALA A 420 -16.58 -7.22 12.27
N LEU A 421 -16.66 -8.11 11.27
CA LEU A 421 -16.88 -9.54 11.52
C LEU A 421 -15.75 -10.15 12.35
N LEU A 422 -14.50 -9.79 12.08
CA LEU A 422 -13.34 -10.27 12.85
C LEU A 422 -13.43 -9.82 14.32
N TYR A 423 -13.74 -8.56 14.59
CA TYR A 423 -13.89 -8.08 15.97
C TYR A 423 -15.05 -8.77 16.72
N ARG A 424 -16.20 -8.96 16.06
CA ARG A 424 -17.32 -9.70 16.67
C ARG A 424 -16.91 -11.11 17.04
N HIS A 425 -16.21 -11.81 16.15
CA HIS A 425 -15.71 -13.16 16.40
C HIS A 425 -14.77 -13.20 17.62
N LEU A 426 -13.87 -12.23 17.78
CA LEU A 426 -12.98 -12.15 18.94
C LEU A 426 -13.76 -11.98 20.26
N VAL A 427 -14.83 -11.20 20.26
CA VAL A 427 -15.68 -11.02 21.44
C VAL A 427 -16.42 -12.31 21.76
N GLU A 428 -16.97 -13.01 20.76
CA GLU A 428 -17.68 -14.27 20.93
C GLU A 428 -16.78 -15.37 21.52
N VAL A 429 -15.57 -15.52 20.98
CA VAL A 429 -14.60 -16.54 21.46
C VAL A 429 -13.97 -16.16 22.80
N GLY A 430 -13.78 -14.86 23.09
CA GLY A 430 -13.22 -14.39 24.35
C GLY A 430 -14.18 -14.49 25.55
N ASN A 431 -15.47 -14.68 25.30
CA ASN A 431 -16.52 -14.87 26.33
C ASN A 431 -16.75 -16.36 26.69
N HIS A 432 -16.00 -17.27 26.13
CA HIS A 432 -15.99 -18.72 26.39
C HIS A 432 -14.65 -19.16 26.99
#